data_2ef4876415a1eb9d3ef26117192e917f
#
_entry.id   2ef4876415a1eb9d3ef26117192e917f
#
_cell.length_a   1.000
_cell.length_b   1.000
_cell.length_c   1.000
_cell.angle_alpha   90.00
_cell.angle_beta   90.00
_cell.angle_gamma   90.00
#
_symmetry.space_group_name_H-M   'P 1'
#
loop_
_entity.id
_entity.type
_entity.pdbx_description
1 polymer ?
#
loop_
_entity_poly.entity_id
_entity_poly.type
_entity_poly.pdbx_seq_one_letter_code
_entity_poly.pdbx_strand_id
1 'polypeptide(L)'
;MAVFHHRYNMSEVPLVIDVIDNGGQWTHREWRMLRYLKVDTQIIENSTPLEDLRKLDGIILSGGAARVGLTGELGNCAAYLELDIPILGICAGHQFMARFYGGDARESPAPEFGAMQIELQNGGGKIFAGTNQSQTVWESHNDEVHQVPKGFFITAASPSCKIQGMENEKGDRFGLQFHPEVNDSEFGKEMFDNFVAVCQEARDGKDSN
;
A
#
# COMPACT_ATOMS: atom_id res chain seq x y z
N MET A 1 13.18 16.79 -16.98
CA MET A 1 11.89 16.55 -16.33
C MET A 1 10.97 15.92 -17.34
N ALA A 2 10.81 14.60 -17.34
CA ALA A 2 9.85 13.89 -18.19
C ALA A 2 8.63 13.57 -17.33
N VAL A 3 7.56 14.35 -17.49
CA VAL A 3 6.26 14.04 -16.90
C VAL A 3 5.69 12.89 -17.72
N PHE A 4 5.76 11.67 -17.20
CA PHE A 4 5.09 10.52 -17.79
C PHE A 4 3.57 10.70 -17.63
N HIS A 5 2.94 11.35 -18.61
CA HIS A 5 1.49 11.27 -18.78
C HIS A 5 1.22 9.90 -19.40
N HIS A 6 0.82 8.94 -18.59
CA HIS A 6 0.24 7.69 -19.10
C HIS A 6 -1.02 8.05 -19.91
N ARG A 7 -0.92 8.02 -21.24
CA ARG A 7 -2.08 8.09 -22.11
C ARG A 7 -2.76 6.72 -22.04
N TYR A 8 -3.81 6.63 -21.23
CA TYR A 8 -4.69 5.47 -21.25
C TYR A 8 -5.24 5.29 -22.65
N ASN A 9 -4.80 4.23 -23.32
CA ASN A 9 -5.34 3.85 -24.62
C ASN A 9 -6.69 3.15 -24.36
N MET A 10 -7.81 3.72 -24.81
CA MET A 10 -9.17 3.22 -24.53
C MET A 10 -9.50 1.85 -25.17
N SER A 11 -8.51 1.15 -25.73
CA SER A 11 -8.64 -0.19 -26.32
C SER A 11 -8.11 -1.33 -25.43
N GLU A 12 -7.52 -1.03 -24.27
CA GLU A 12 -6.96 -2.05 -23.36
C GLU A 12 -7.98 -2.47 -22.31
N VAL A 13 -7.97 -3.77 -21.98
CA VAL A 13 -8.75 -4.32 -20.85
C VAL A 13 -8.32 -3.59 -19.57
N PRO A 14 -9.25 -3.01 -18.78
CA PRO A 14 -8.89 -2.31 -17.55
C PRO A 14 -8.07 -3.20 -16.61
N LEU A 15 -7.15 -2.60 -15.86
CA LEU A 15 -6.52 -3.27 -14.73
C LEU A 15 -7.57 -3.62 -13.68
N VAL A 16 -7.41 -4.77 -13.06
CA VAL A 16 -8.29 -5.27 -12.00
C VAL A 16 -7.50 -5.23 -10.68
N ILE A 17 -7.78 -4.24 -9.84
CA ILE A 17 -7.14 -4.07 -8.53
C ILE A 17 -8.23 -3.93 -7.48
N ASP A 18 -8.32 -4.90 -6.56
CA ASP A 18 -9.32 -4.86 -5.49
C ASP A 18 -8.74 -4.35 -4.17
N VAL A 19 -9.61 -3.75 -3.37
CA VAL A 19 -9.30 -3.29 -2.02
C VAL A 19 -9.84 -4.30 -1.02
N ILE A 20 -8.96 -4.89 -0.22
CA ILE A 20 -9.33 -5.79 0.87
C ILE A 20 -9.68 -4.93 2.10
N ASP A 21 -10.93 -5.01 2.53
CA ASP A 21 -11.44 -4.26 3.67
C ASP A 21 -11.04 -4.91 5.00
N ASN A 22 -10.10 -4.29 5.68
CA ASN A 22 -9.68 -4.68 7.03
C ASN A 22 -10.46 -3.96 8.14
N GLY A 23 -11.62 -3.39 7.82
CA GLY A 23 -12.47 -2.66 8.75
C GLY A 23 -12.02 -1.22 8.98
N GLY A 24 -11.35 -0.63 8.00
CA GLY A 24 -10.87 0.75 8.03
C GLY A 24 -11.96 1.78 7.71
N GLN A 25 -11.90 2.94 8.37
CA GLN A 25 -12.84 4.02 8.11
C GLN A 25 -12.66 4.68 6.74
N TRP A 26 -11.53 4.46 6.05
CA TRP A 26 -11.20 5.10 4.77
C TRP A 26 -11.09 4.13 3.58
N THR A 27 -11.43 2.84 3.74
CA THR A 27 -11.42 1.82 2.67
C THR A 27 -12.16 2.30 1.41
N HIS A 28 -13.30 2.99 1.57
CA HIS A 28 -14.02 3.58 0.44
C HIS A 28 -13.26 4.68 -0.29
N ARG A 29 -12.32 5.38 0.37
CA ARG A 29 -11.49 6.41 -0.29
C ARG A 29 -10.43 5.75 -1.17
N GLU A 30 -9.82 4.65 -0.73
CA GLU A 30 -8.89 3.82 -1.52
C GLU A 30 -9.58 3.34 -2.81
N TRP A 31 -10.77 2.73 -2.67
CA TRP A 31 -11.60 2.31 -3.78
C TRP A 31 -11.96 3.46 -4.73
N ARG A 32 -12.35 4.62 -4.21
CA ARG A 32 -12.67 5.79 -5.04
C ARG A 32 -11.46 6.30 -5.79
N MET A 33 -10.27 6.27 -5.21
CA MET A 33 -9.03 6.67 -5.87
C MET A 33 -8.74 5.75 -7.06
N LEU A 34 -8.82 4.43 -6.89
CA LEU A 34 -8.67 3.48 -7.99
C LEU A 34 -9.71 3.69 -9.10
N ARG A 35 -10.97 3.95 -8.74
CA ARG A 35 -12.03 4.31 -9.70
C ARG A 35 -11.72 5.58 -10.46
N TYR A 36 -11.18 6.59 -9.79
CA TYR A 36 -10.73 7.83 -10.43
C TYR A 36 -9.62 7.57 -11.45
N LEU A 37 -8.71 6.66 -11.15
CA LEU A 37 -7.62 6.20 -12.03
C LEU A 37 -8.08 5.21 -13.11
N LYS A 38 -9.39 4.97 -13.28
CA LYS A 38 -9.99 4.10 -14.30
C LYS A 38 -9.67 2.60 -14.13
N VAL A 39 -9.33 2.18 -12.93
CA VAL A 39 -9.15 0.78 -12.56
C VAL A 39 -10.52 0.12 -12.34
N ASP A 40 -10.67 -1.13 -12.77
CA ASP A 40 -11.79 -1.99 -12.36
C ASP A 40 -11.51 -2.49 -10.94
N THR A 41 -12.32 -2.07 -9.98
CA THR A 41 -12.05 -2.30 -8.56
C THR A 41 -13.32 -2.58 -7.77
N GLN A 42 -13.19 -3.46 -6.78
CA GLN A 42 -14.21 -3.77 -5.79
C GLN A 42 -13.62 -3.66 -4.39
N ILE A 43 -14.50 -3.51 -3.39
CA ILE A 43 -14.16 -3.68 -1.98
C ILE A 43 -14.53 -5.11 -1.61
N ILE A 44 -13.57 -5.87 -1.09
CA ILE A 44 -13.69 -7.29 -0.75
C ILE A 44 -13.46 -7.43 0.76
N GLU A 45 -14.31 -8.16 1.45
CA GLU A 45 -14.10 -8.47 2.87
C GLU A 45 -12.82 -9.29 3.08
N ASN A 46 -12.04 -8.99 4.10
CA ASN A 46 -10.79 -9.67 4.39
C ASN A 46 -10.94 -11.14 4.83
N SER A 47 -12.19 -11.61 5.01
CA SER A 47 -12.54 -13.02 5.27
C SER A 47 -12.77 -13.83 4.00
N THR A 48 -12.76 -13.21 2.82
CA THR A 48 -13.04 -13.86 1.53
C THR A 48 -11.97 -14.91 1.21
N PRO A 49 -12.33 -16.17 0.93
CA PRO A 49 -11.38 -17.20 0.49
C PRO A 49 -10.71 -16.86 -0.84
N LEU A 50 -9.47 -17.34 -1.06
CA LEU A 50 -8.75 -17.09 -2.32
C LEU A 50 -9.50 -17.57 -3.57
N GLU A 51 -10.18 -18.71 -3.47
CA GLU A 51 -10.95 -19.32 -4.54
C GLU A 51 -12.16 -18.51 -4.99
N ASP A 52 -12.62 -17.58 -4.15
CA ASP A 52 -13.74 -16.68 -4.44
C ASP A 52 -13.28 -15.34 -5.03
N LEU A 53 -11.96 -15.10 -5.08
CA LEU A 53 -11.42 -13.90 -5.72
C LEU A 53 -11.45 -14.04 -7.25
N ARG A 54 -11.86 -12.97 -7.91
CA ARG A 54 -11.67 -12.86 -9.36
C ARG A 54 -10.18 -12.78 -9.72
N LYS A 55 -9.84 -12.94 -11.00
CA LYS A 55 -8.46 -12.71 -11.47
C LYS A 55 -8.08 -11.24 -11.23
N LEU A 56 -6.98 -11.02 -10.53
CA LEU A 56 -6.50 -9.70 -10.10
C LEU A 56 -5.13 -9.39 -10.71
N ASP A 57 -4.90 -8.11 -11.01
CA ASP A 57 -3.61 -7.56 -11.41
C ASP A 57 -2.87 -6.91 -10.22
N GLY A 58 -3.57 -6.63 -9.13
CA GLY A 58 -3.02 -6.11 -7.89
C GLY A 58 -4.02 -6.13 -6.74
N ILE A 59 -3.54 -5.90 -5.52
CA ILE A 59 -4.36 -5.81 -4.30
C ILE A 59 -3.89 -4.63 -3.45
N ILE A 60 -4.84 -3.92 -2.84
CA ILE A 60 -4.59 -3.03 -1.70
C ILE A 60 -5.13 -3.71 -0.44
N LEU A 61 -4.28 -3.90 0.56
CA LEU A 61 -4.67 -4.27 1.92
C LEU A 61 -4.93 -2.99 2.69
N SER A 62 -6.20 -2.67 2.94
CA SER A 62 -6.60 -1.41 3.58
C SER A 62 -6.08 -1.28 5.00
N GLY A 63 -6.14 -0.08 5.53
CA GLY A 63 -6.07 0.17 6.96
C GLY A 63 -7.21 -0.52 7.71
N GLY A 64 -7.13 -0.55 9.04
CA GLY A 64 -8.17 -1.17 9.86
C GLY A 64 -7.97 -0.89 11.35
N ALA A 65 -9.02 -1.17 12.13
CA ALA A 65 -8.98 -1.03 13.58
C ALA A 65 -8.23 -2.17 14.30
N ALA A 66 -7.83 -3.21 13.56
CA ALA A 66 -7.10 -4.34 14.12
C ALA A 66 -5.76 -3.87 14.70
N ARG A 67 -5.47 -4.29 15.94
CA ARG A 67 -4.20 -4.05 16.62
C ARG A 67 -3.19 -5.12 16.19
N VAL A 68 -2.71 -5.03 14.95
CA VAL A 68 -1.78 -6.01 14.33
C VAL A 68 -0.51 -6.17 15.17
N GLY A 69 -0.03 -5.10 15.78
CA GLY A 69 1.10 -5.13 16.70
C GLY A 69 0.88 -6.02 17.95
N LEU A 70 -0.37 -6.25 18.35
CA LEU A 70 -0.73 -7.07 19.50
C LEU A 70 -1.16 -8.48 19.12
N THR A 71 -2.11 -8.62 18.19
CA THR A 71 -2.71 -9.91 17.83
C THR A 71 -1.96 -10.64 16.72
N GLY A 72 -1.36 -9.90 15.79
CA GLY A 72 -0.72 -10.47 14.61
C GLY A 72 -1.70 -11.03 13.57
N GLU A 73 -2.98 -10.74 13.68
CA GLU A 73 -4.04 -11.28 12.82
C GLU A 73 -4.67 -10.18 11.97
N LEU A 74 -5.01 -10.50 10.72
CA LEU A 74 -5.72 -9.63 9.80
C LEU A 74 -6.52 -10.45 8.77
N GLY A 75 -7.53 -11.19 9.20
CA GLY A 75 -8.34 -12.04 8.33
C GLY A 75 -7.51 -12.99 7.46
N ASN A 76 -7.85 -13.09 6.18
CA ASN A 76 -7.17 -13.94 5.19
C ASN A 76 -5.97 -13.23 4.51
N CYS A 77 -5.51 -12.08 5.02
CA CYS A 77 -4.43 -11.32 4.38
C CYS A 77 -3.14 -12.12 4.20
N ALA A 78 -2.86 -13.12 5.04
CA ALA A 78 -1.73 -14.03 4.85
C ALA A 78 -1.80 -14.76 3.49
N ALA A 79 -2.98 -15.29 3.14
CA ALA A 79 -3.19 -15.97 1.86
C ALA A 79 -3.05 -15.01 0.67
N TYR A 80 -3.54 -13.77 0.79
CA TYR A 80 -3.40 -12.77 -0.28
C TYR A 80 -1.94 -12.36 -0.51
N LEU A 81 -1.12 -12.29 0.55
CA LEU A 81 0.30 -11.94 0.44
C LEU A 81 1.15 -13.00 -0.28
N GLU A 82 0.65 -14.24 -0.43
CA GLU A 82 1.31 -15.30 -1.22
C GLU A 82 1.04 -15.19 -2.73
N LEU A 83 0.11 -14.33 -3.16
CA LEU A 83 -0.20 -14.14 -4.58
C LEU A 83 0.98 -13.51 -5.33
N ASP A 84 1.23 -13.96 -6.55
CA ASP A 84 2.27 -13.40 -7.44
C ASP A 84 1.71 -12.20 -8.25
N ILE A 85 1.21 -11.20 -7.54
CA ILE A 85 0.76 -9.91 -8.06
C ILE A 85 1.26 -8.81 -7.14
N PRO A 86 1.39 -7.54 -7.59
CA PRO A 86 1.74 -6.42 -6.72
C PRO A 86 0.74 -6.19 -5.60
N ILE A 87 1.23 -5.89 -4.40
CA ILE A 87 0.40 -5.64 -3.22
C ILE A 87 0.89 -4.39 -2.48
N LEU A 88 -0.05 -3.47 -2.21
CA LEU A 88 0.14 -2.30 -1.37
C LEU A 88 -0.60 -2.49 -0.05
N GLY A 89 0.12 -2.45 1.08
CA GLY A 89 -0.47 -2.42 2.42
C GLY A 89 -0.51 -0.99 2.98
N ILE A 90 -1.65 -0.58 3.51
CA ILE A 90 -1.87 0.73 4.15
C ILE A 90 -2.15 0.51 5.63
N CYS A 91 -1.46 1.22 6.51
CA CYS A 91 -1.60 1.20 7.96
C CYS A 91 -1.61 -0.24 8.53
N ALA A 92 -2.74 -0.82 8.93
CA ALA A 92 -2.83 -2.20 9.39
C ALA A 92 -2.33 -3.21 8.34
N GLY A 93 -2.61 -2.98 7.05
CA GLY A 93 -2.09 -3.80 5.94
C GLY A 93 -0.57 -3.74 5.81
N HIS A 94 0.04 -2.57 6.03
CA HIS A 94 1.49 -2.39 6.09
C HIS A 94 2.11 -3.16 7.26
N GLN A 95 1.55 -3.00 8.45
CA GLN A 95 2.02 -3.67 9.66
C GLN A 95 1.92 -5.20 9.55
N PHE A 96 0.82 -5.69 8.99
CA PHE A 96 0.62 -7.12 8.77
C PHE A 96 1.61 -7.68 7.74
N MET A 97 1.81 -6.97 6.62
CA MET A 97 2.79 -7.33 5.59
C MET A 97 4.20 -7.46 6.18
N ALA A 98 4.61 -6.51 7.03
CA ALA A 98 5.91 -6.58 7.69
C ALA A 98 6.05 -7.85 8.54
N ARG A 99 5.06 -8.17 9.37
CA ARG A 99 5.08 -9.39 10.21
C ARG A 99 5.06 -10.67 9.37
N PHE A 100 4.23 -10.72 8.34
CA PHE A 100 4.10 -11.89 7.46
C PHE A 100 5.44 -12.30 6.83
N TYR A 101 6.22 -11.33 6.36
CA TYR A 101 7.54 -11.58 5.75
C TYR A 101 8.69 -11.68 6.76
N GLY A 102 8.40 -11.72 8.07
CA GLY A 102 9.39 -11.94 9.13
C GLY A 102 10.05 -10.68 9.69
N GLY A 103 9.46 -9.52 9.43
CA GLY A 103 9.74 -8.28 10.15
C GLY A 103 9.02 -8.22 11.50
N ASP A 104 8.96 -7.04 12.09
CA ASP A 104 8.34 -6.83 13.40
C ASP A 104 7.42 -5.60 13.38
N ALA A 105 6.20 -5.77 13.88
CA ALA A 105 5.27 -4.69 14.15
C ALA A 105 4.69 -4.86 15.54
N ARG A 106 4.63 -3.77 16.29
CA ARG A 106 4.16 -3.74 17.68
C ARG A 106 3.61 -2.37 18.04
N GLU A 107 3.15 -2.22 19.27
CA GLU A 107 2.67 -0.94 19.80
C GLU A 107 3.74 0.15 19.62
N SER A 108 3.32 1.30 19.08
CA SER A 108 4.19 2.46 18.89
C SER A 108 4.51 3.11 20.25
N PRO A 109 5.77 3.47 20.52
CA PRO A 109 6.11 4.28 21.68
C PRO A 109 5.62 5.74 21.55
N ALA A 110 5.28 6.16 20.33
CA ALA A 110 4.81 7.51 20.02
C ALA A 110 3.72 7.44 18.93
N PRO A 111 2.48 7.03 19.28
CA PRO A 111 1.37 6.97 18.31
C PRO A 111 1.16 8.31 17.59
N GLU A 112 0.88 8.24 16.29
CA GLU A 112 0.72 9.43 15.45
C GLU A 112 -0.72 9.57 14.99
N PHE A 113 -1.28 10.80 15.13
CA PHE A 113 -2.63 11.16 14.68
C PHE A 113 -2.64 12.55 14.07
N GLY A 114 -3.19 12.67 12.86
CA GLY A 114 -3.27 13.93 12.15
C GLY A 114 -2.15 14.12 11.13
N ALA A 115 -1.88 15.39 10.80
CA ALA A 115 -0.87 15.73 9.80
C ALA A 115 0.55 15.59 10.37
N MET A 116 1.39 14.80 9.72
CA MET A 116 2.79 14.57 10.09
C MET A 116 3.70 14.80 8.88
N GLN A 117 4.92 15.30 9.15
CA GLN A 117 5.96 15.42 8.13
C GLN A 117 6.73 14.10 8.00
N ILE A 118 6.88 13.63 6.79
CA ILE A 118 7.77 12.51 6.46
C ILE A 118 8.90 12.94 5.55
N GLU A 119 10.01 12.23 5.63
CA GLU A 119 11.18 12.37 4.77
C GLU A 119 11.43 11.07 4.01
N LEU A 120 11.58 11.15 2.68
CA LEU A 120 11.91 10.00 1.87
C LEU A 120 13.29 9.44 2.24
N GLN A 121 13.39 8.13 2.25
CA GLN A 121 14.61 7.37 2.51
C GLN A 121 14.95 6.53 1.27
N ASN A 122 16.23 6.30 1.02
CA ASN A 122 16.68 5.44 -0.09
C ASN A 122 16.05 5.79 -1.46
N GLY A 123 15.77 7.08 -1.69
CA GLY A 123 15.15 7.55 -2.94
C GLY A 123 13.64 7.33 -3.03
N GLY A 124 12.97 6.90 -1.94
CA GLY A 124 11.52 6.74 -1.87
C GLY A 124 10.96 5.47 -2.53
N GLY A 125 11.76 4.74 -3.31
CA GLY A 125 11.29 3.58 -4.07
C GLY A 125 10.28 3.93 -5.17
N LYS A 126 9.53 2.94 -5.66
CA LYS A 126 8.59 3.12 -6.77
C LYS A 126 7.35 3.93 -6.39
N ILE A 127 6.80 3.71 -5.19
CA ILE A 127 5.54 4.35 -4.77
C ILE A 127 5.68 5.87 -4.67
N PHE A 128 6.83 6.37 -4.23
CA PHE A 128 7.08 7.81 -4.10
C PHE A 128 7.71 8.46 -5.35
N ALA A 129 7.75 7.76 -6.49
CA ALA A 129 8.31 8.32 -7.72
C ALA A 129 7.59 9.63 -8.11
N GLY A 130 8.35 10.71 -8.32
CA GLY A 130 7.83 12.02 -8.69
C GLY A 130 7.21 12.84 -7.55
N THR A 131 7.24 12.35 -6.31
CA THR A 131 6.82 13.13 -5.13
C THR A 131 7.98 13.95 -4.54
N ASN A 132 7.69 14.80 -3.56
CA ASN A 132 8.71 15.61 -2.90
C ASN A 132 9.53 14.80 -1.88
N GLN A 133 10.78 15.20 -1.64
CA GLN A 133 11.65 14.61 -0.62
C GLN A 133 11.05 14.71 0.79
N SER A 134 10.41 15.83 1.10
CA SER A 134 9.67 16.07 2.33
C SER A 134 8.22 16.37 1.99
N GLN A 135 7.28 15.76 2.70
CA GLN A 135 5.85 15.92 2.43
C GLN A 135 5.02 15.69 3.69
N THR A 136 3.82 16.30 3.72
CA THR A 136 2.85 16.10 4.80
C THR A 136 1.94 14.94 4.48
N VAL A 137 1.73 14.04 5.44
CA VAL A 137 0.83 12.90 5.30
C VAL A 137 -0.11 12.82 6.50
N TRP A 138 -1.23 12.11 6.34
CA TRP A 138 -2.22 11.92 7.40
C TRP A 138 -2.01 10.57 8.10
N GLU A 139 -1.78 10.64 9.41
CA GLU A 139 -1.55 9.50 10.28
C GLU A 139 -2.77 9.19 11.17
N SER A 140 -2.95 7.90 11.46
CA SER A 140 -3.91 7.43 12.46
C SER A 140 -3.53 6.02 12.89
N HIS A 141 -2.49 5.89 13.72
CA HIS A 141 -2.02 4.58 14.16
C HIS A 141 -1.56 4.55 15.63
N ASN A 142 -1.82 3.40 16.29
CA ASN A 142 -1.30 3.04 17.61
C ASN A 142 -0.14 2.06 17.54
N ASP A 143 -0.07 1.27 16.46
CA ASP A 143 0.98 0.28 16.22
C ASP A 143 1.84 0.75 15.04
N GLU A 144 3.10 0.32 15.01
CA GLU A 144 4.03 0.64 13.94
C GLU A 144 4.94 -0.54 13.60
N VAL A 145 5.55 -0.51 12.42
CA VAL A 145 6.63 -1.43 12.05
C VAL A 145 7.92 -0.98 12.72
N HIS A 146 8.54 -1.85 13.51
CA HIS A 146 9.83 -1.62 14.19
C HIS A 146 11.01 -2.16 13.40
N GLN A 147 10.79 -3.20 12.59
CA GLN A 147 11.82 -3.82 11.78
C GLN A 147 11.24 -4.25 10.43
N VAL A 148 11.82 -3.78 9.34
CA VAL A 148 11.48 -4.27 7.99
C VAL A 148 11.91 -5.72 7.82
N PRO A 149 11.18 -6.52 7.02
CA PRO A 149 11.59 -7.88 6.68
C PRO A 149 12.92 -7.92 5.92
N LYS A 150 13.57 -9.08 5.94
CA LYS A 150 14.74 -9.30 5.05
C LYS A 150 14.34 -9.16 3.59
N GLY A 151 15.12 -8.42 2.80
CA GLY A 151 14.82 -8.12 1.39
C GLY A 151 13.84 -6.95 1.21
N PHE A 152 13.56 -6.21 2.29
CA PHE A 152 12.84 -4.93 2.25
C PHE A 152 13.76 -3.79 2.64
N PHE A 153 13.46 -2.60 2.16
CA PHE A 153 14.13 -1.36 2.54
C PHE A 153 13.11 -0.27 2.90
N ILE A 154 13.54 0.66 3.75
CA ILE A 154 12.73 1.78 4.20
C ILE A 154 12.67 2.82 3.11
N THR A 155 11.48 3.29 2.75
CA THR A 155 11.24 4.29 1.71
C THR A 155 10.86 5.67 2.27
N ALA A 156 10.33 5.73 3.49
CA ALA A 156 9.98 6.97 4.18
C ALA A 156 10.05 6.81 5.70
N ALA A 157 10.31 7.91 6.41
CA ALA A 157 10.37 7.97 7.88
C ALA A 157 9.81 9.31 8.38
N SER A 158 9.28 9.34 9.61
CA SER A 158 9.00 10.55 10.39
C SER A 158 9.94 10.65 11.59
N PRO A 159 9.98 11.78 12.31
CA PRO A 159 10.76 11.87 13.54
C PRO A 159 10.36 10.88 14.63
N SER A 160 9.09 10.49 14.70
CA SER A 160 8.49 9.57 15.69
C SER A 160 8.37 8.13 15.20
N CYS A 161 8.19 7.88 13.91
CA CYS A 161 8.08 6.56 13.32
C CYS A 161 9.14 6.36 12.21
N LYS A 162 10.05 5.42 12.44
CA LYS A 162 11.19 5.19 11.54
C LYS A 162 10.82 4.50 10.22
N ILE A 163 9.66 3.83 10.17
CA ILE A 163 9.24 3.05 9.01
C ILE A 163 7.83 3.50 8.60
N GLN A 164 7.77 4.66 7.98
CA GLN A 164 6.57 5.22 7.37
C GLN A 164 6.26 4.62 5.99
N GLY A 165 7.28 4.10 5.35
CA GLY A 165 7.17 3.40 4.10
C GLY A 165 8.21 2.30 3.97
N MET A 166 7.85 1.21 3.30
CA MET A 166 8.76 0.12 2.94
C MET A 166 8.44 -0.46 1.57
N GLU A 167 9.46 -1.01 0.93
CA GLU A 167 9.35 -1.69 -0.37
C GLU A 167 10.28 -2.91 -0.37
N ASN A 168 9.88 -4.02 -1.02
CA ASN A 168 10.78 -5.15 -1.20
C ASN A 168 11.70 -4.97 -2.42
N GLU A 169 12.85 -5.64 -2.44
CA GLU A 169 13.83 -5.56 -3.53
C GLU A 169 13.28 -5.99 -4.90
N LYS A 170 12.25 -6.86 -4.94
CA LYS A 170 11.56 -7.24 -6.18
C LYS A 170 10.70 -6.09 -6.72
N GLY A 171 10.26 -5.17 -5.86
CA GLY A 171 9.41 -4.02 -6.23
C GLY A 171 7.98 -4.42 -6.58
N ASP A 172 7.42 -5.35 -5.81
CA ASP A 172 6.03 -5.82 -5.92
C ASP A 172 5.29 -5.88 -4.56
N ARG A 173 5.96 -5.55 -3.46
CA ARG A 173 5.39 -5.42 -2.11
C ARG A 173 5.73 -4.05 -1.55
N PHE A 174 4.68 -3.31 -1.21
CA PHE A 174 4.77 -1.92 -0.75
C PHE A 174 3.97 -1.74 0.52
N GLY A 175 4.49 -0.99 1.47
CA GLY A 175 3.80 -0.68 2.71
C GLY A 175 3.89 0.80 3.04
N LEU A 176 2.77 1.40 3.43
CA LEU A 176 2.67 2.78 3.91
C LEU A 176 1.98 2.78 5.27
N GLN A 177 2.60 3.40 6.27
CA GLN A 177 2.01 3.53 7.61
C GLN A 177 0.88 4.55 7.62
N PHE A 178 1.03 5.64 6.90
CA PHE A 178 0.07 6.72 6.75
C PHE A 178 -1.05 6.40 5.74
N HIS A 179 -2.00 7.31 5.61
CA HIS A 179 -3.18 7.18 4.76
C HIS A 179 -3.09 8.08 3.51
N PRO A 180 -2.55 7.59 2.37
CA PRO A 180 -2.46 8.38 1.13
C PRO A 180 -3.81 8.70 0.51
N GLU A 181 -4.89 7.96 0.86
CA GLU A 181 -6.27 8.16 0.40
C GLU A 181 -6.96 9.35 1.07
N VAL A 182 -6.40 9.88 2.16
CA VAL A 182 -6.93 11.04 2.89
C VAL A 182 -6.47 12.33 2.19
N ASN A 183 -7.39 13.28 2.01
CA ASN A 183 -7.12 14.52 1.26
C ASN A 183 -6.01 15.40 1.87
N ASP A 184 -5.76 15.23 3.16
CA ASP A 184 -4.72 15.95 3.89
C ASP A 184 -3.31 15.34 3.68
N SER A 185 -3.21 14.20 2.99
CA SER A 185 -1.94 13.63 2.52
C SER A 185 -1.55 14.25 1.19
N GLU A 186 -0.37 14.88 1.13
CA GLU A 186 0.21 15.35 -0.12
C GLU A 186 0.58 14.17 -1.02
N PHE A 187 0.46 14.32 -2.33
CA PHE A 187 0.84 13.32 -3.34
C PHE A 187 0.13 11.95 -3.23
N GLY A 188 -0.98 11.85 -2.49
CA GLY A 188 -1.71 10.58 -2.35
C GLY A 188 -2.13 10.00 -3.69
N LYS A 189 -2.64 10.85 -4.60
CA LYS A 189 -3.01 10.43 -5.96
C LYS A 189 -1.82 9.87 -6.74
N GLU A 190 -0.66 10.52 -6.66
CA GLU A 190 0.57 10.12 -7.33
C GLU A 190 1.06 8.76 -6.82
N MET A 191 0.94 8.49 -5.52
CA MET A 191 1.29 7.19 -4.93
C MET A 191 0.38 6.07 -5.44
N PHE A 192 -0.93 6.31 -5.55
CA PHE A 192 -1.86 5.35 -6.15
C PHE A 192 -1.59 5.16 -7.65
N ASP A 193 -1.30 6.22 -8.39
CA ASP A 193 -0.97 6.15 -9.82
C ASP A 193 0.31 5.34 -10.06
N ASN A 194 1.32 5.53 -9.21
CA ASN A 194 2.55 4.74 -9.23
C ASN A 194 2.29 3.26 -8.94
N PHE A 195 1.42 2.94 -7.98
CA PHE A 195 1.03 1.54 -7.72
C PHE A 195 0.29 0.92 -8.90
N VAL A 196 -0.63 1.65 -9.53
CA VAL A 196 -1.33 1.23 -10.76
C VAL A 196 -0.33 0.97 -11.89
N ALA A 197 0.68 1.82 -12.06
CA ALA A 197 1.75 1.62 -13.05
C ALA A 197 2.54 0.32 -12.79
N VAL A 198 2.88 0.03 -11.54
CA VAL A 198 3.53 -1.24 -11.15
C VAL A 198 2.66 -2.45 -11.50
N CYS A 199 1.34 -2.39 -11.25
CA CYS A 199 0.41 -3.46 -11.62
C CYS A 199 0.35 -3.66 -13.14
N GLN A 200 0.35 -2.57 -13.91
CA GLN A 200 0.40 -2.62 -15.38
C GLN A 200 1.68 -3.30 -15.88
N GLU A 201 2.84 -2.89 -15.38
CA GLU A 201 4.14 -3.48 -15.73
C GLU A 201 4.18 -4.98 -15.42
N ALA A 202 3.65 -5.39 -14.25
CA ALA A 202 3.61 -6.79 -13.84
C ALA A 202 2.69 -7.64 -14.74
N ARG A 203 1.55 -7.10 -15.18
CA ARG A 203 0.64 -7.75 -16.14
C ARG A 203 1.31 -7.92 -17.50
N ASP A 204 1.87 -6.85 -18.05
CA ASP A 204 2.49 -6.84 -19.37
C ASP A 204 3.70 -7.80 -19.43
N GLY A 205 4.45 -7.91 -18.33
CA GLY A 205 5.55 -8.86 -18.20
C GLY A 205 5.09 -10.32 -18.21
N LYS A 206 3.90 -10.63 -17.70
CA LYS A 206 3.32 -11.98 -17.74
C LYS A 206 2.77 -12.35 -19.11
N ASP A 207 2.18 -11.41 -19.83
CA ASP A 207 1.61 -11.63 -21.16
C ASP A 207 2.70 -11.80 -22.26
N SER A 208 3.96 -11.43 -21.94
CA SER A 208 5.08 -11.49 -22.86
C SER A 208 5.91 -12.80 -22.76
N ASN A 209 5.61 -13.68 -21.81
CA ASN A 209 6.26 -14.98 -21.56
C ASN A 209 5.34 -16.15 -21.91
#